data_2530f88bdbf3142307af485cdde23fd4
#
_entry.id   2530f88bdbf3142307af485cdde23fd4
#
_cell.length_a   1.000
_cell.length_b   1.000
_cell.length_c   1.000
_cell.angle_alpha   90.00
_cell.angle_beta   90.00
_cell.angle_gamma   90.00
#
_symmetry.space_group_name_H-M   'P 1'
#
loop_
_entity.id
_entity.type
_entity.pdbx_description
1 polymer ?
#
loop_
_entity_poly.entity_id
_entity_poly.type
_entity_poly.pdbx_seq_one_letter_code
_entity_poly.pdbx_strand_id
1 'polypeptide(L)'
;IPVIAYDRLIMNSDAVCYYATFDNWDVGVKQGEYIVDALDLENAGDKTYNIEYITGDPGDNNINFFFDGAISVLQPYIDAGTLVCPSGQTEKQTVATANWATDAAQARFENILASYYSDGTQLDVVLASNDSTALGVANALASSYTGNYPVLTGQDCDIANVKNIVAGKQSMSVFKDTRDLASKTVEMVDALMKGTEPPVNDTETYDNGTGVIPSYLCEPKDCTIDNYQELLIDSGYYTEADLNG
;
A
#
# COMPACT_ATOMS: atom_id res chain seq x y z
N ILE A 1 27.46 -3.33 -18.82
CA ILE A 1 26.57 -2.16 -18.73
C ILE A 1 25.90 -2.24 -17.37
N PRO A 2 25.97 -1.18 -16.54
CA PRO A 2 25.28 -1.16 -15.25
C PRO A 2 23.76 -1.32 -15.41
N VAL A 3 23.14 -2.04 -14.49
CA VAL A 3 21.69 -2.26 -14.45
C VAL A 3 21.13 -1.55 -13.21
N ILE A 4 20.14 -0.69 -13.42
CA ILE A 4 19.34 -0.07 -12.34
C ILE A 4 17.99 -0.76 -12.33
N ALA A 5 17.63 -1.42 -11.23
CA ALA A 5 16.27 -1.89 -11.03
C ALA A 5 15.37 -0.67 -10.77
N TYR A 6 14.15 -0.67 -11.32
CA TYR A 6 13.20 0.42 -11.24
C TYR A 6 11.89 -0.09 -10.64
N ASP A 7 11.40 0.57 -9.59
CA ASP A 7 10.16 0.27 -8.87
C ASP A 7 10.17 -1.11 -8.18
N ARG A 8 10.50 -2.18 -8.89
CA ARG A 8 10.63 -3.54 -8.34
C ARG A 8 12.05 -4.04 -8.38
N LEU A 9 12.53 -4.57 -7.25
CA LEU A 9 13.85 -5.14 -7.15
C LEU A 9 13.91 -6.47 -7.91
N ILE A 10 14.88 -6.60 -8.81
CA ILE A 10 15.15 -7.86 -9.51
C ILE A 10 15.88 -8.79 -8.54
N MET A 11 15.22 -9.86 -8.14
CA MET A 11 15.72 -10.82 -7.17
C MET A 11 16.69 -11.83 -7.79
N ASN A 12 17.62 -12.34 -6.99
CA ASN A 12 18.54 -13.42 -7.34
C ASN A 12 19.40 -13.16 -8.59
N SER A 13 19.80 -11.90 -8.82
CA SER A 13 20.65 -11.51 -9.96
C SER A 13 21.78 -10.60 -9.50
N ASP A 14 23.02 -11.01 -9.78
CA ASP A 14 24.24 -10.23 -9.55
C ASP A 14 24.45 -9.12 -10.60
N ALA A 15 23.61 -9.04 -11.61
CA ALA A 15 23.65 -8.00 -12.63
C ALA A 15 23.13 -6.64 -12.14
N VAL A 16 22.33 -6.61 -11.08
CA VAL A 16 21.74 -5.38 -10.53
C VAL A 16 22.79 -4.61 -9.75
N CYS A 17 23.05 -3.38 -10.17
CA CYS A 17 24.05 -2.51 -9.54
C CYS A 17 23.41 -1.49 -8.60
N TYR A 18 22.22 -1.02 -8.92
CA TYR A 18 21.48 0.00 -8.18
C TYR A 18 19.97 -0.28 -8.25
N TYR A 19 19.23 0.33 -7.32
CA TYR A 19 17.78 0.26 -7.28
C TYR A 19 17.20 1.65 -7.05
N ALA A 20 16.18 2.01 -7.81
CA ALA A 20 15.40 3.22 -7.63
C ALA A 20 13.94 2.85 -7.34
N THR A 21 13.43 3.28 -6.21
CA THR A 21 12.07 2.98 -5.76
C THR A 21 11.57 4.04 -4.77
N PHE A 22 10.44 3.80 -4.13
CA PHE A 22 9.98 4.54 -2.96
C PHE A 22 10.41 3.83 -1.67
N ASP A 23 10.31 4.51 -0.53
CA ASP A 23 10.44 3.85 0.76
C ASP A 23 9.22 2.96 0.99
N ASN A 24 9.37 1.68 0.60
CA ASN A 24 8.28 0.70 0.65
C ASN A 24 7.89 0.33 2.10
N TRP A 25 8.83 0.46 3.04
CA TRP A 25 8.52 0.27 4.46
C TRP A 25 7.65 1.42 4.97
N ASP A 26 8.02 2.66 4.66
CA ASP A 26 7.26 3.85 5.04
C ASP A 26 5.85 3.87 4.42
N VAL A 27 5.67 3.31 3.21
CA VAL A 27 4.32 3.10 2.65
C VAL A 27 3.45 2.30 3.60
N GLY A 28 3.97 1.19 4.13
CA GLY A 28 3.24 0.37 5.09
C GLY A 28 3.01 1.10 6.42
N VAL A 29 4.03 1.77 6.95
CA VAL A 29 3.94 2.56 8.18
C VAL A 29 2.82 3.59 8.07
N LYS A 30 2.76 4.36 6.98
CA LYS A 30 1.70 5.35 6.73
C LYS A 30 0.31 4.75 6.73
N GLN A 31 0.11 3.57 6.14
CA GLN A 31 -1.16 2.85 6.18
C GLN A 31 -1.53 2.46 7.61
N GLY A 32 -0.56 1.97 8.38
CA GLY A 32 -0.75 1.62 9.79
C GLY A 32 -1.09 2.82 10.66
N GLU A 33 -0.33 3.90 10.54
CA GLU A 33 -0.55 5.16 11.28
C GLU A 33 -1.92 5.76 10.96
N TYR A 34 -2.32 5.76 9.67
CA TYR A 34 -3.65 6.21 9.28
C TYR A 34 -4.77 5.41 9.97
N ILE A 35 -4.62 4.08 10.09
CA ILE A 35 -5.60 3.24 10.79
C ILE A 35 -5.65 3.59 12.28
N VAL A 36 -4.49 3.77 12.92
CA VAL A 36 -4.40 4.16 14.33
C VAL A 36 -5.15 5.47 14.59
N ASP A 37 -4.89 6.47 13.75
CA ASP A 37 -5.50 7.79 13.88
C ASP A 37 -7.01 7.77 13.56
N ALA A 38 -7.42 7.11 12.48
CA ALA A 38 -8.81 7.08 12.03
C ALA A 38 -9.76 6.39 13.02
N LEU A 39 -9.26 5.41 13.77
CA LEU A 39 -10.01 4.70 14.80
C LEU A 39 -9.72 5.21 16.23
N ASP A 40 -8.82 6.18 16.37
CA ASP A 40 -8.36 6.66 17.68
C ASP A 40 -7.95 5.50 18.61
N LEU A 41 -7.10 4.61 18.06
CA LEU A 41 -6.73 3.36 18.75
C LEU A 41 -5.98 3.60 20.04
N GLU A 42 -5.25 4.69 20.18
CA GLU A 42 -4.57 5.09 21.43
C GLU A 42 -5.55 5.32 22.58
N ASN A 43 -6.77 5.74 22.26
CA ASN A 43 -7.84 6.02 23.23
C ASN A 43 -8.99 5.00 23.15
N ALA A 44 -8.76 3.84 22.54
CA ALA A 44 -9.80 2.82 22.34
C ALA A 44 -10.40 2.28 23.66
N GLY A 45 -9.64 2.28 24.75
CA GLY A 45 -10.07 1.69 26.02
C GLY A 45 -10.35 0.19 25.88
N ASP A 46 -11.55 -0.24 26.24
CA ASP A 46 -11.98 -1.65 26.13
C ASP A 46 -12.65 -1.97 24.78
N LYS A 47 -12.61 -1.06 23.79
CA LYS A 47 -13.19 -1.31 22.47
C LYS A 47 -12.35 -2.28 21.68
N THR A 48 -13.02 -3.11 20.88
CA THR A 48 -12.41 -4.01 19.91
C THR A 48 -12.91 -3.66 18.52
N TYR A 49 -11.99 -3.67 17.54
CA TYR A 49 -12.27 -3.38 16.14
C TYR A 49 -11.88 -4.58 15.27
N ASN A 50 -12.71 -4.86 14.29
CA ASN A 50 -12.51 -5.96 13.34
C ASN A 50 -11.69 -5.49 12.13
N ILE A 51 -10.54 -6.11 11.92
CA ILE A 51 -9.65 -5.84 10.80
C ILE A 51 -9.51 -7.06 9.90
N GLU A 52 -9.51 -6.83 8.58
CA GLU A 52 -9.12 -7.82 7.58
C GLU A 52 -7.93 -7.33 6.75
N TYR A 53 -7.18 -8.26 6.21
CA TYR A 53 -5.94 -7.97 5.50
C TYR A 53 -6.00 -8.43 4.05
N ILE A 54 -5.41 -7.64 3.15
CA ILE A 54 -5.19 -8.03 1.76
C ILE A 54 -3.89 -7.39 1.26
N THR A 55 -3.02 -8.18 0.70
CA THR A 55 -1.77 -7.71 0.09
C THR A 55 -1.63 -8.21 -1.34
N GLY A 56 -0.53 -7.89 -1.98
CA GLY A 56 -0.30 -8.12 -3.39
C GLY A 56 0.30 -9.46 -3.78
N ASP A 57 0.99 -9.46 -4.91
CA ASP A 57 1.55 -10.68 -5.49
C ASP A 57 2.65 -11.30 -4.60
N PRO A 58 2.55 -12.59 -4.26
CA PRO A 58 3.53 -13.23 -3.38
C PRO A 58 4.92 -13.36 -4.02
N GLY A 59 5.05 -13.16 -5.33
CA GLY A 59 6.33 -13.11 -6.04
C GLY A 59 6.98 -11.72 -6.07
N ASP A 60 6.26 -10.68 -5.61
CA ASP A 60 6.78 -9.32 -5.53
C ASP A 60 7.41 -9.07 -4.16
N ASN A 61 8.73 -8.79 -4.13
CA ASN A 61 9.43 -8.54 -2.88
C ASN A 61 8.89 -7.34 -2.10
N ASN A 62 8.27 -6.38 -2.77
CA ASN A 62 7.75 -5.17 -2.16
C ASN A 62 6.64 -5.45 -1.13
N ILE A 63 5.85 -6.55 -1.31
CA ILE A 63 4.81 -6.91 -0.34
C ILE A 63 5.35 -7.12 1.07
N ASN A 64 6.62 -7.53 1.20
CA ASN A 64 7.24 -7.74 2.50
C ASN A 64 7.35 -6.41 3.25
N PHE A 65 7.75 -5.36 2.56
CA PHE A 65 7.91 -4.03 3.15
C PHE A 65 6.56 -3.38 3.44
N PHE A 66 5.63 -3.41 2.49
CA PHE A 66 4.30 -2.82 2.68
C PHE A 66 3.55 -3.47 3.84
N PHE A 67 3.47 -4.79 3.84
CA PHE A 67 2.72 -5.51 4.87
C PHE A 67 3.40 -5.42 6.23
N ASP A 68 4.70 -5.72 6.31
CA ASP A 68 5.42 -5.73 7.58
C ASP A 68 5.56 -4.30 8.16
N GLY A 69 5.69 -3.27 7.32
CA GLY A 69 5.66 -1.87 7.74
C GLY A 69 4.33 -1.50 8.42
N ALA A 70 3.20 -1.85 7.82
CA ALA A 70 1.89 -1.61 8.43
C ALA A 70 1.70 -2.42 9.72
N ILE A 71 2.06 -3.70 9.72
CA ILE A 71 1.96 -4.55 10.90
C ILE A 71 2.85 -4.04 12.03
N SER A 72 4.03 -3.48 11.75
CA SER A 72 4.90 -2.93 12.79
C SER A 72 4.23 -1.82 13.63
N VAL A 73 3.35 -1.04 13.01
CA VAL A 73 2.54 -0.01 13.68
C VAL A 73 1.33 -0.61 14.41
N LEU A 74 0.67 -1.60 13.77
CA LEU A 74 -0.56 -2.17 14.29
C LEU A 74 -0.34 -3.27 15.35
N GLN A 75 0.86 -3.86 15.43
CA GLN A 75 1.17 -4.98 16.29
C GLN A 75 0.81 -4.76 17.77
N PRO A 76 1.09 -3.60 18.38
CA PRO A 76 0.70 -3.36 19.78
C PRO A 76 -0.81 -3.48 20.02
N TYR A 77 -1.64 -3.08 19.05
CA TYR A 77 -3.10 -3.13 19.13
C TYR A 77 -3.65 -4.54 18.84
N ILE A 78 -2.94 -5.31 18.01
CA ILE A 78 -3.23 -6.72 17.76
C ILE A 78 -2.91 -7.53 19.02
N ASP A 79 -1.75 -7.34 19.62
CA ASP A 79 -1.33 -8.03 20.84
C ASP A 79 -2.23 -7.70 22.04
N ALA A 80 -2.73 -6.47 22.12
CA ALA A 80 -3.70 -6.04 23.13
C ALA A 80 -5.12 -6.57 22.91
N GLY A 81 -5.42 -7.14 21.71
CA GLY A 81 -6.77 -7.56 21.34
C GLY A 81 -7.71 -6.38 20.99
N THR A 82 -7.17 -5.18 20.81
CA THR A 82 -7.92 -4.02 20.31
C THR A 82 -8.26 -4.18 18.83
N LEU A 83 -7.34 -4.74 18.05
CA LEU A 83 -7.57 -5.17 16.68
C LEU A 83 -7.67 -6.69 16.62
N VAL A 84 -8.76 -7.22 16.10
CA VAL A 84 -8.97 -8.67 15.91
C VAL A 84 -9.30 -8.96 14.46
N CYS A 85 -8.86 -10.12 13.97
CA CYS A 85 -9.14 -10.56 12.60
C CYS A 85 -10.15 -11.72 12.65
N PRO A 86 -11.46 -11.49 12.38
CA PRO A 86 -12.48 -12.53 12.48
C PRO A 86 -12.25 -13.69 11.52
N SER A 87 -11.66 -13.46 10.35
CA SER A 87 -11.32 -14.54 9.41
C SER A 87 -10.14 -15.40 9.88
N GLY A 88 -9.34 -14.90 10.82
CA GLY A 88 -8.09 -15.52 11.24
C GLY A 88 -7.00 -15.55 10.13
N GLN A 89 -7.24 -14.88 9.01
CA GLN A 89 -6.29 -14.81 7.90
C GLN A 89 -5.31 -13.67 8.12
N THR A 90 -4.23 -13.91 8.83
CA THR A 90 -3.24 -12.90 9.23
C THR A 90 -1.88 -13.10 8.56
N GLU A 91 -1.61 -14.31 8.06
CA GLU A 91 -0.33 -14.62 7.43
C GLU A 91 -0.23 -14.01 6.03
N LYS A 92 0.87 -13.32 5.74
CA LYS A 92 1.15 -12.64 4.48
C LYS A 92 0.82 -13.49 3.25
N GLN A 93 1.22 -14.76 3.25
CA GLN A 93 0.96 -15.68 2.14
C GLN A 93 -0.54 -16.00 1.97
N THR A 94 -1.31 -16.01 3.06
CA THR A 94 -2.76 -16.28 3.04
C THR A 94 -3.54 -15.08 2.51
N VAL A 95 -3.07 -13.87 2.79
CA VAL A 95 -3.72 -12.61 2.38
C VAL A 95 -3.19 -12.06 1.07
N ALA A 96 -2.24 -12.76 0.44
CA ALA A 96 -1.65 -12.39 -0.84
C ALA A 96 -2.65 -12.50 -1.99
N THR A 97 -2.48 -11.65 -3.00
CA THR A 97 -3.33 -11.57 -4.20
C THR A 97 -2.45 -11.72 -5.44
N ALA A 98 -2.56 -12.85 -6.13
CA ALA A 98 -1.76 -13.13 -7.31
C ALA A 98 -1.92 -12.02 -8.37
N ASN A 99 -0.79 -11.58 -8.93
CA ASN A 99 -0.72 -10.52 -9.94
C ASN A 99 -1.31 -9.18 -9.51
N TRP A 100 -1.52 -8.93 -8.21
CA TRP A 100 -2.22 -7.73 -7.71
C TRP A 100 -3.62 -7.56 -8.30
N ALA A 101 -4.27 -8.66 -8.72
CA ALA A 101 -5.47 -8.63 -9.54
C ALA A 101 -6.71 -8.20 -8.74
N THR A 102 -7.39 -7.16 -9.21
CA THR A 102 -8.60 -6.60 -8.59
C THR A 102 -9.73 -7.63 -8.48
N ASP A 103 -9.94 -8.46 -9.50
CA ASP A 103 -10.96 -9.50 -9.50
C ASP A 103 -10.68 -10.63 -8.50
N ALA A 104 -9.42 -11.01 -8.34
CA ALA A 104 -9.01 -11.99 -7.34
C ALA A 104 -9.19 -11.41 -5.91
N ALA A 105 -8.85 -10.15 -5.70
CA ALA A 105 -9.09 -9.43 -4.46
C ALA A 105 -10.59 -9.38 -4.13
N GLN A 106 -11.41 -9.01 -5.10
CA GLN A 106 -12.87 -8.95 -4.94
C GLN A 106 -13.44 -10.31 -4.57
N ALA A 107 -13.13 -11.35 -5.33
CA ALA A 107 -13.66 -12.70 -5.09
C ALA A 107 -13.27 -13.24 -3.72
N ARG A 108 -12.01 -13.01 -3.27
CA ARG A 108 -11.57 -13.38 -1.93
C ARG A 108 -12.35 -12.60 -0.87
N PHE A 109 -12.52 -11.31 -1.06
CA PHE A 109 -13.18 -10.48 -0.07
C PHE A 109 -14.70 -10.75 0.02
N GLU A 110 -15.38 -11.04 -1.08
CA GLU A 110 -16.77 -11.52 -1.07
C GLU A 110 -16.93 -12.79 -0.22
N ASN A 111 -15.98 -13.74 -0.29
CA ASN A 111 -16.00 -14.93 0.56
C ASN A 111 -15.78 -14.60 2.04
N ILE A 112 -14.91 -13.62 2.38
CA ILE A 112 -14.71 -13.16 3.76
C ILE A 112 -16.01 -12.54 4.28
N LEU A 113 -16.64 -11.63 3.53
CA LEU A 113 -17.90 -11.00 3.91
C LEU A 113 -19.00 -12.02 4.14
N ALA A 114 -19.16 -12.97 3.25
CA ALA A 114 -20.17 -14.02 3.37
C ALA A 114 -19.95 -14.94 4.58
N SER A 115 -18.69 -15.21 4.93
CA SER A 115 -18.35 -16.16 6.00
C SER A 115 -18.33 -15.57 7.39
N TYR A 116 -17.94 -14.30 7.52
CA TYR A 116 -17.63 -13.70 8.82
C TYR A 116 -18.44 -12.44 9.15
N TYR A 117 -19.14 -11.85 8.16
CA TYR A 117 -19.86 -10.59 8.31
C TYR A 117 -21.33 -10.64 7.87
N SER A 118 -21.82 -11.83 7.48
CA SER A 118 -23.21 -12.01 7.03
C SER A 118 -24.24 -11.94 8.16
N ASP A 119 -23.81 -12.05 9.40
CA ASP A 119 -24.67 -11.96 10.61
C ASP A 119 -24.85 -10.53 11.13
N GLY A 120 -24.28 -9.53 10.46
CA GLY A 120 -24.29 -8.13 10.87
C GLY A 120 -23.11 -7.70 11.72
N THR A 121 -22.11 -8.58 11.90
CA THR A 121 -20.81 -8.20 12.49
C THR A 121 -20.23 -7.02 11.73
N GLN A 122 -19.81 -5.97 12.45
CA GLN A 122 -19.18 -4.78 11.85
C GLN A 122 -17.74 -5.11 11.41
N LEU A 123 -17.42 -4.75 10.18
CA LEU A 123 -16.04 -4.67 9.69
C LEU A 123 -15.58 -3.23 9.86
N ASP A 124 -14.50 -3.01 10.61
CA ASP A 124 -14.04 -1.66 10.92
C ASP A 124 -12.88 -1.21 10.06
N VAL A 125 -12.01 -2.15 9.65
CA VAL A 125 -10.79 -1.87 8.88
C VAL A 125 -10.54 -2.93 7.82
N VAL A 126 -10.08 -2.49 6.65
CA VAL A 126 -9.36 -3.34 5.70
C VAL A 126 -8.01 -2.70 5.39
N LEU A 127 -6.94 -3.36 5.84
CA LEU A 127 -5.58 -3.04 5.42
C LEU A 127 -5.35 -3.63 4.03
N ALA A 128 -5.45 -2.79 3.02
CA ALA A 128 -5.13 -3.14 1.63
C ALA A 128 -3.80 -2.49 1.22
N SER A 129 -2.85 -3.29 0.75
CA SER A 129 -1.49 -2.80 0.47
C SER A 129 -1.41 -1.90 -0.75
N ASN A 130 -2.36 -1.99 -1.69
CA ASN A 130 -2.42 -1.08 -2.86
C ASN A 130 -3.84 -0.87 -3.38
N ASP A 131 -3.95 0.03 -4.33
CA ASP A 131 -5.23 0.47 -4.88
C ASP A 131 -5.92 -0.59 -5.74
N SER A 132 -5.19 -1.41 -6.50
CA SER A 132 -5.83 -2.50 -7.27
C SER A 132 -6.55 -3.49 -6.35
N THR A 133 -5.94 -3.87 -5.22
CA THR A 133 -6.57 -4.76 -4.23
C THR A 133 -7.66 -4.03 -3.44
N ALA A 134 -7.45 -2.75 -3.07
CA ALA A 134 -8.47 -1.92 -2.42
C ALA A 134 -9.72 -1.73 -3.30
N LEU A 135 -9.56 -1.59 -4.62
CA LEU A 135 -10.68 -1.51 -5.56
C LEU A 135 -11.50 -2.81 -5.55
N GLY A 136 -10.83 -3.96 -5.51
CA GLY A 136 -11.51 -5.25 -5.36
C GLY A 136 -12.31 -5.34 -4.07
N VAL A 137 -11.74 -4.90 -2.95
CA VAL A 137 -12.43 -4.79 -1.65
C VAL A 137 -13.63 -3.85 -1.75
N ALA A 138 -13.46 -2.66 -2.31
CA ALA A 138 -14.54 -1.67 -2.46
C ALA A 138 -15.71 -2.24 -3.30
N ASN A 139 -15.41 -2.99 -4.37
CA ASN A 139 -16.43 -3.66 -5.17
C ASN A 139 -17.18 -4.74 -4.37
N ALA A 140 -16.47 -5.55 -3.59
CA ALA A 140 -17.08 -6.57 -2.73
C ALA A 140 -17.97 -5.94 -1.66
N LEU A 141 -17.51 -4.87 -1.01
CA LEU A 141 -18.30 -4.10 -0.03
C LEU A 141 -19.56 -3.53 -0.66
N ALA A 142 -19.46 -2.94 -1.85
CA ALA A 142 -20.62 -2.36 -2.55
C ALA A 142 -21.65 -3.41 -2.96
N SER A 143 -21.25 -4.66 -3.21
CA SER A 143 -22.15 -5.73 -3.67
C SER A 143 -22.85 -6.48 -2.54
N SER A 144 -22.22 -6.62 -1.37
CA SER A 144 -22.68 -7.59 -0.38
C SER A 144 -22.53 -7.17 1.09
N TYR A 145 -22.01 -5.98 1.38
CA TYR A 145 -21.86 -5.50 2.74
C TYR A 145 -22.90 -4.43 3.10
N THR A 146 -23.53 -4.56 4.27
CA THR A 146 -24.62 -3.66 4.73
C THR A 146 -24.28 -2.88 5.99
N GLY A 147 -23.09 -3.11 6.57
CA GLY A 147 -22.59 -2.36 7.74
C GLY A 147 -22.09 -0.96 7.40
N ASN A 148 -21.58 -0.25 8.40
CA ASN A 148 -20.86 1.00 8.15
C ASN A 148 -19.60 0.73 7.33
N TYR A 149 -19.28 1.65 6.41
CA TYR A 149 -18.12 1.48 5.54
C TYR A 149 -16.84 1.46 6.38
N PRO A 150 -15.95 0.48 6.20
CA PRO A 150 -14.71 0.37 6.99
C PRO A 150 -13.68 1.42 6.58
N VAL A 151 -12.70 1.66 7.43
CA VAL A 151 -11.44 2.28 7.03
C VAL A 151 -10.79 1.37 5.99
N LEU A 152 -10.54 1.88 4.79
CA LEU A 152 -9.91 1.15 3.69
C LEU A 152 -8.66 1.89 3.24
N THR A 153 -7.50 1.25 3.36
CA THR A 153 -6.23 1.79 2.90
C THR A 153 -5.96 1.45 1.43
N GLY A 154 -4.95 2.06 0.86
CA GLY A 154 -4.46 1.79 -0.48
C GLY A 154 -3.09 2.42 -0.72
N GLN A 155 -2.59 2.30 -1.93
CA GLN A 155 -1.33 2.87 -2.40
C GLN A 155 -1.42 3.03 -3.92
N ASP A 156 -0.75 4.02 -4.48
CA ASP A 156 -0.59 4.40 -5.88
C ASP A 156 -1.47 5.56 -6.33
N CYS A 157 -2.55 5.87 -5.63
CA CYS A 157 -3.53 6.91 -6.01
C CYS A 157 -4.08 6.71 -7.43
N ASP A 158 -4.47 5.49 -7.78
CA ASP A 158 -5.14 5.20 -9.05
C ASP A 158 -6.44 6.01 -9.17
N ILE A 159 -6.75 6.50 -10.37
CA ILE A 159 -7.92 7.38 -10.62
C ILE A 159 -9.22 6.80 -10.04
N ALA A 160 -9.46 5.49 -10.19
CA ALA A 160 -10.65 4.84 -9.64
C ALA A 160 -10.71 4.89 -8.11
N ASN A 161 -9.54 4.78 -7.47
CA ASN A 161 -9.41 4.81 -6.02
C ASN A 161 -9.47 6.23 -5.47
N VAL A 162 -8.90 7.20 -6.18
CA VAL A 162 -9.09 8.63 -5.84
C VAL A 162 -10.59 9.01 -5.91
N LYS A 163 -11.32 8.52 -6.94
CA LYS A 163 -12.79 8.68 -6.98
C LYS A 163 -13.47 8.03 -5.78
N ASN A 164 -13.00 6.87 -5.33
CA ASN A 164 -13.50 6.21 -4.13
C ASN A 164 -13.19 7.01 -2.85
N ILE A 165 -12.01 7.65 -2.76
CA ILE A 165 -11.68 8.55 -1.64
C ILE A 165 -12.65 9.72 -1.62
N VAL A 166 -12.86 10.39 -2.75
CA VAL A 166 -13.82 11.51 -2.87
C VAL A 166 -15.26 11.09 -2.54
N ALA A 167 -15.62 9.84 -2.87
CA ALA A 167 -16.95 9.28 -2.59
C ALA A 167 -17.09 8.68 -1.17
N GLY A 168 -16.05 8.69 -0.34
CA GLY A 168 -16.05 8.10 1.00
C GLY A 168 -16.05 6.56 1.00
N LYS A 169 -15.60 5.93 -0.09
CA LYS A 169 -15.52 4.47 -0.26
C LYS A 169 -14.10 3.90 -0.11
N GLN A 170 -13.14 4.76 0.07
CA GLN A 170 -11.76 4.46 0.47
C GLN A 170 -11.30 5.61 1.35
N SER A 171 -10.51 5.32 2.37
CA SER A 171 -10.15 6.33 3.37
C SER A 171 -8.89 7.08 2.99
N MET A 172 -7.92 6.37 2.45
CA MET A 172 -6.63 6.92 2.04
C MET A 172 -5.97 6.07 0.96
N SER A 173 -5.02 6.66 0.27
CA SER A 173 -4.06 5.97 -0.59
C SER A 173 -2.69 6.60 -0.42
N VAL A 174 -1.63 5.80 -0.34
CA VAL A 174 -0.27 6.34 -0.29
C VAL A 174 0.18 6.74 -1.68
N PHE A 175 0.39 8.02 -1.88
CA PHE A 175 0.82 8.58 -3.14
C PHE A 175 2.31 8.39 -3.37
N LYS A 176 2.64 7.83 -4.52
CA LYS A 176 3.99 7.66 -5.03
C LYS A 176 4.13 8.44 -6.33
N ASP A 177 4.71 9.64 -6.27
CA ASP A 177 4.87 10.47 -7.46
C ASP A 177 5.87 9.85 -8.44
N THR A 178 5.35 9.19 -9.46
CA THR A 178 6.18 8.51 -10.46
C THR A 178 7.08 9.46 -11.27
N ARG A 179 6.77 10.77 -11.27
CA ARG A 179 7.62 11.81 -11.89
C ARG A 179 8.92 11.99 -11.10
N ASP A 180 8.84 11.93 -9.76
CA ASP A 180 10.01 12.01 -8.88
C ASP A 180 10.90 10.77 -9.06
N LEU A 181 10.30 9.57 -9.08
CA LEU A 181 11.03 8.34 -9.31
C LEU A 181 11.72 8.32 -10.69
N ALA A 182 11.00 8.73 -11.73
CA ALA A 182 11.56 8.83 -13.08
C ALA A 182 12.71 9.83 -13.15
N SER A 183 12.52 11.03 -12.58
CA SER A 183 13.54 12.07 -12.52
C SER A 183 14.81 11.58 -11.81
N LYS A 184 14.65 10.92 -10.67
CA LYS A 184 15.76 10.39 -9.89
C LYS A 184 16.50 9.26 -10.63
N THR A 185 15.76 8.38 -11.28
CA THR A 185 16.37 7.34 -12.10
C THR A 185 17.21 7.90 -13.24
N VAL A 186 16.72 8.96 -13.91
CA VAL A 186 17.48 9.66 -14.95
C VAL A 186 18.76 10.28 -14.38
N GLU A 187 18.69 10.88 -13.18
CA GLU A 187 19.87 11.42 -12.49
C GLU A 187 20.92 10.32 -12.20
N MET A 188 20.46 9.15 -11.76
CA MET A 188 21.35 8.00 -11.54
C MET A 188 22.02 7.53 -12.85
N VAL A 189 21.26 7.44 -13.93
CA VAL A 189 21.80 7.08 -15.27
C VAL A 189 22.82 8.12 -15.74
N ASP A 190 22.53 9.42 -15.60
CA ASP A 190 23.43 10.51 -15.99
C ASP A 190 24.75 10.45 -15.21
N ALA A 191 24.71 10.17 -13.91
CA ALA A 191 25.91 10.00 -13.09
C ALA A 191 26.77 8.84 -13.62
N LEU A 192 26.17 7.68 -13.88
CA LEU A 192 26.87 6.52 -14.44
C LEU A 192 27.51 6.82 -15.81
N MET A 193 26.80 7.54 -16.69
CA MET A 193 27.32 7.94 -18.00
C MET A 193 28.50 8.91 -17.89
N LYS A 194 28.54 9.73 -16.85
CA LYS A 194 29.65 10.65 -16.54
C LYS A 194 30.79 9.98 -15.78
N GLY A 195 30.65 8.73 -15.38
CA GLY A 195 31.62 8.01 -14.56
C GLY A 195 31.72 8.51 -13.13
N THR A 196 30.62 9.08 -12.60
CA THR A 196 30.47 9.50 -11.20
C THR A 196 29.53 8.57 -10.45
N GLU A 197 29.61 8.58 -9.11
CA GLU A 197 28.71 7.78 -8.28
C GLU A 197 27.26 8.27 -8.40
N PRO A 198 26.30 7.37 -8.65
CA PRO A 198 24.87 7.71 -8.62
C PRO A 198 24.42 8.13 -7.23
N PRO A 199 23.41 9.01 -7.12
CA PRO A 199 22.82 9.32 -5.83
C PRO A 199 22.14 8.07 -5.25
N VAL A 200 22.43 7.76 -3.98
CA VAL A 200 21.78 6.72 -3.17
C VAL A 200 21.54 7.26 -1.77
N ASN A 201 20.49 6.81 -1.11
CA ASN A 201 20.17 7.18 0.28
C ASN A 201 19.89 5.97 1.18
N ASP A 202 19.98 4.75 0.61
CA ASP A 202 19.89 3.50 1.35
C ASP A 202 20.95 2.50 0.82
N THR A 203 21.68 1.85 1.74
CA THR A 203 22.72 0.85 1.45
C THR A 203 22.61 -0.37 2.36
N GLU A 204 21.48 -0.54 3.06
CA GLU A 204 21.33 -1.57 4.08
C GLU A 204 20.05 -2.40 3.92
N THR A 205 18.99 -1.86 3.34
CA THR A 205 17.63 -2.43 3.41
C THR A 205 17.34 -3.47 2.32
N TYR A 206 17.78 -3.22 1.09
CA TYR A 206 17.31 -3.99 -0.07
C TYR A 206 18.32 -5.06 -0.51
N ASP A 207 18.24 -6.24 0.12
CA ASP A 207 18.99 -7.43 -0.30
C ASP A 207 18.19 -8.18 -1.38
N ASN A 208 18.81 -8.40 -2.55
CA ASN A 208 18.18 -9.11 -3.66
C ASN A 208 18.49 -10.61 -3.70
N GLY A 209 19.11 -11.17 -2.65
CA GLY A 209 19.54 -12.56 -2.56
C GLY A 209 20.96 -12.82 -3.07
N THR A 210 21.61 -11.83 -3.69
CA THR A 210 23.03 -11.85 -4.06
C THR A 210 23.86 -10.83 -3.26
N GLY A 211 23.18 -9.93 -2.56
CA GLY A 211 23.73 -8.90 -1.70
C GLY A 211 22.83 -7.69 -1.62
N VAL A 212 23.21 -6.75 -0.76
CA VAL A 212 22.48 -5.48 -0.59
C VAL A 212 22.75 -4.60 -1.81
N ILE A 213 21.69 -4.09 -2.41
CA ILE A 213 21.75 -3.23 -3.59
C ILE A 213 21.62 -1.77 -3.15
N PRO A 214 22.64 -0.92 -3.41
CA PRO A 214 22.56 0.51 -3.14
C PRO A 214 21.34 1.13 -3.82
N SER A 215 20.48 1.80 -3.04
CA SER A 215 19.17 2.21 -3.47
C SER A 215 18.93 3.71 -3.30
N TYR A 216 18.10 4.28 -4.16
CA TYR A 216 17.50 5.58 -3.93
C TYR A 216 16.01 5.41 -3.65
N LEU A 217 15.61 5.83 -2.47
CA LEU A 217 14.22 5.76 -1.97
C LEU A 217 13.60 7.14 -2.07
N CYS A 218 12.56 7.27 -2.91
CA CYS A 218 11.71 8.46 -2.96
C CYS A 218 10.73 8.41 -1.78
N GLU A 219 10.36 9.58 -1.28
CA GLU A 219 9.43 9.72 -0.15
C GLU A 219 7.97 9.51 -0.61
N PRO A 220 7.22 8.56 -0.01
CA PRO A 220 5.79 8.43 -0.24
C PRO A 220 5.01 9.47 0.56
N LYS A 221 3.77 9.82 0.13
CA LYS A 221 2.92 10.81 0.80
C LYS A 221 1.52 10.27 1.03
N ASP A 222 0.91 10.64 2.16
CA ASP A 222 -0.48 10.28 2.43
C ASP A 222 -1.41 11.11 1.55
N CYS A 223 -2.34 10.43 0.87
CA CYS A 223 -3.41 11.04 0.10
C CYS A 223 -4.75 10.68 0.73
N THR A 224 -5.50 11.68 1.13
CA THR A 224 -6.81 11.57 1.76
C THR A 224 -7.80 12.54 1.13
N ILE A 225 -9.04 12.53 1.59
CA ILE A 225 -10.06 13.51 1.17
C ILE A 225 -9.63 14.96 1.44
N ASP A 226 -8.79 15.18 2.45
CA ASP A 226 -8.41 16.53 2.87
C ASP A 226 -7.31 17.15 2.00
N ASN A 227 -6.52 16.34 1.30
CA ASN A 227 -5.35 16.83 0.56
C ASN A 227 -5.23 16.33 -0.89
N TYR A 228 -6.12 15.46 -1.37
CA TYR A 228 -6.04 14.93 -2.75
C TYR A 228 -6.02 16.04 -3.80
N GLN A 229 -6.75 17.14 -3.57
CA GLN A 229 -6.81 18.27 -4.49
C GLN A 229 -5.42 18.89 -4.68
N GLU A 230 -4.75 19.26 -3.58
CA GLU A 230 -3.40 19.83 -3.61
C GLU A 230 -2.39 18.84 -4.18
N LEU A 231 -2.45 17.58 -3.66
CA LEU A 231 -1.43 16.57 -3.93
C LEU A 231 -1.48 16.06 -5.36
N LEU A 232 -2.67 15.89 -5.94
CA LEU A 232 -2.84 15.23 -7.23
C LEU A 232 -3.27 16.21 -8.35
N ILE A 233 -4.15 17.16 -8.06
CA ILE A 233 -4.71 18.04 -9.08
C ILE A 233 -3.86 19.29 -9.25
N ASP A 234 -3.65 20.04 -8.17
CA ASP A 234 -2.91 21.31 -8.21
C ASP A 234 -1.43 21.08 -8.56
N SER A 235 -0.88 19.91 -8.18
CA SER A 235 0.46 19.46 -8.59
C SER A 235 0.57 19.12 -10.07
N GLY A 236 -0.57 18.98 -10.77
CA GLY A 236 -0.63 18.56 -12.18
C GLY A 236 -0.31 17.08 -12.42
N TYR A 237 -0.44 16.22 -11.40
CA TYR A 237 -0.33 14.77 -11.59
C TYR A 237 -1.54 14.21 -12.33
N TYR A 238 -2.74 14.60 -11.91
CA TYR A 238 -4.01 14.40 -12.61
C TYR A 238 -4.68 15.73 -12.92
N THR A 239 -5.68 15.68 -13.78
CA THR A 239 -6.59 16.81 -14.04
C THR A 239 -7.96 16.54 -13.40
N GLU A 240 -8.73 17.59 -13.13
CA GLU A 240 -10.12 17.41 -12.70
C GLU A 240 -10.96 16.59 -13.69
N ALA A 241 -10.66 16.68 -14.99
CA ALA A 241 -11.34 15.90 -16.01
C ALA A 241 -11.10 14.39 -15.86
N ASP A 242 -9.93 13.95 -15.38
CA ASP A 242 -9.61 12.55 -15.12
C ASP A 242 -10.48 11.99 -13.98
N LEU A 243 -10.82 12.83 -12.99
CA LEU A 243 -11.69 12.44 -11.89
C LEU A 243 -13.18 12.50 -12.23
N ASN A 244 -13.60 13.34 -13.19
CA ASN A 244 -14.99 13.57 -13.56
C ASN A 244 -15.45 12.79 -14.80
N GLY A 245 -14.51 12.08 -15.45
CA GLY A 245 -14.75 11.32 -16.69
C GLY A 245 -15.32 9.90 -16.49
#